data_2eae3b440c697ef814cd2aff0b105945
#
_entry.id   2eae3b440c697ef814cd2aff0b105945
#
_cell.length_a   1.000
_cell.length_b   1.000
_cell.length_c   1.000
_cell.angle_alpha   90.00
_cell.angle_beta   90.00
_cell.angle_gamma   90.00
#
_symmetry.space_group_name_H-M   'P 1'
#
loop_
_entity.id
_entity.type
_entity.pdbx_description
1 polymer ?
#
loop_
_entity_poly.entity_id
_entity_poly.type
_entity_poly.pdbx_seq_one_letter_code
_entity_poly.pdbx_strand_id
1 'polypeptide(L)'
;LIISLLSLFGLEYLFGLELTRPFFLWLAISPTLPSLKERIKKVSLFYAPYLALLLGYLYWRIFLYKSTIYAVGEISISVAGIWTQLWDAIPIVSLGAWQKVFMQPFSPEIGLSPRLVLVMGAILLAGTLLLANFLKSLVTYEVEASKKKKTDWDWLLLSLALMLGAGVPLYIANFPIKLTFPEDRFTFPYIFGVSMFLTWLLSLIKNEMQRFTLAALLISLAITTHIHNADIYRSEWRLQQLFAQQLFWRAPNITPGTLILAEDEGVFPHNDDEAFSFLVNWAYDTEPATSELKYDYFYISGRLGEELPTLEKGEPVYKDHLSATFTGNTNQILLLHFSPPSCLRILDPIYDKDVFIAPRDIENPNMGTLTLPRVLEAALPLSNPRDFIAKNNDDFNPPIWLFGEEPERSWCYYFEKADLARQVGDWEKVTKLGDIAFNIPYAPADSAEYLPFIEAYARLGRHEDAQLLTEIAVDKNPALRTTFCSLWQRLAMEGILGKSNAFLYEIQDFLGYCPTP
;
A
#
# COMPACT_ATOMS: atom_id res chain seq x y z
N LEU A 1 -32.22 10.37 13.60
CA LEU A 1 -31.81 9.37 14.61
C LEU A 1 -31.20 8.14 13.96
N ILE A 2 -31.88 7.47 12.99
CA ILE A 2 -31.35 6.27 12.34
C ILE A 2 -29.98 6.53 11.68
N ILE A 3 -29.84 7.62 10.93
CA ILE A 3 -28.55 7.99 10.31
C ILE A 3 -27.48 8.23 11.37
N SER A 4 -27.81 8.91 12.49
CA SER A 4 -26.85 9.12 13.59
C SER A 4 -26.44 7.79 14.24
N LEU A 5 -27.39 6.86 14.40
CA LEU A 5 -27.09 5.52 14.91
C LEU A 5 -26.09 4.80 13.99
N LEU A 6 -26.40 4.76 12.68
CA LEU A 6 -25.51 4.13 11.70
C LEU A 6 -24.13 4.79 11.62
N SER A 7 -24.08 6.13 11.73
CA SER A 7 -22.83 6.86 11.75
C SER A 7 -21.97 6.55 12.98
N LEU A 8 -22.57 6.48 14.16
CA LEU A 8 -21.86 6.21 15.42
C LEU A 8 -21.28 4.78 15.48
N PHE A 9 -22.03 3.80 14.99
CA PHE A 9 -21.58 2.39 15.02
C PHE A 9 -20.80 1.96 13.78
N GLY A 10 -20.92 2.70 12.67
CA GLY A 10 -20.18 2.40 11.45
C GLY A 10 -18.80 3.06 11.38
N LEU A 11 -18.68 4.29 11.88
CA LEU A 11 -17.45 5.08 11.81
C LEU A 11 -17.24 5.84 13.13
N GLU A 12 -16.60 5.17 14.08
CA GLU A 12 -16.40 5.68 15.44
C GLU A 12 -15.84 7.10 15.51
N TYR A 13 -14.90 7.44 14.63
CA TYR A 13 -14.28 8.78 14.61
C TYR A 13 -15.22 9.92 14.17
N LEU A 14 -16.47 9.62 13.76
CA LEU A 14 -17.46 10.63 13.44
C LEU A 14 -18.28 11.12 14.64
N PHE A 15 -18.17 10.48 15.81
CA PHE A 15 -19.01 10.87 16.96
C PHE A 15 -18.79 12.34 17.38
N GLY A 16 -17.61 12.89 17.11
CA GLY A 16 -17.31 14.30 17.37
C GLY A 16 -18.21 15.27 16.61
N LEU A 17 -18.71 14.90 15.43
CA LEU A 17 -19.66 15.71 14.67
C LEU A 17 -21.04 15.78 15.34
N GLU A 18 -21.45 14.78 16.11
CA GLU A 18 -22.69 14.84 16.88
C GLU A 18 -22.66 15.92 17.97
N LEU A 19 -21.48 16.24 18.50
CA LEU A 19 -21.29 17.34 19.44
C LEU A 19 -21.54 18.72 18.81
N THR A 20 -21.46 18.82 17.49
CA THR A 20 -21.67 20.08 16.76
C THR A 20 -23.12 20.28 16.35
N ARG A 21 -23.98 19.27 16.47
CA ARG A 21 -25.42 19.32 16.11
C ARG A 21 -26.20 20.47 16.77
N PRO A 22 -25.95 20.86 18.04
CA PRO A 22 -26.62 22.02 18.65
C PRO A 22 -26.39 23.32 17.87
N PHE A 23 -25.22 23.51 17.26
CA PHE A 23 -24.91 24.70 16.47
C PHE A 23 -25.77 24.77 15.19
N PHE A 24 -25.95 23.62 14.50
CA PHE A 24 -26.86 23.55 13.36
C PHE A 24 -28.31 23.81 13.74
N LEU A 25 -28.77 23.22 14.84
CA LEU A 25 -30.11 23.47 15.36
C LEU A 25 -30.30 24.93 15.74
N TRP A 26 -29.26 25.53 16.34
CA TRP A 26 -29.27 26.95 16.67
C TRP A 26 -29.44 27.83 15.43
N LEU A 27 -28.67 27.61 14.40
CA LEU A 27 -28.77 28.37 13.15
C LEU A 27 -30.15 28.18 12.48
N ALA A 28 -30.68 26.96 12.46
CA ALA A 28 -31.99 26.69 11.87
C ALA A 28 -33.14 27.34 12.66
N ILE A 29 -33.05 27.39 13.99
CA ILE A 29 -34.12 27.91 14.87
C ILE A 29 -33.98 29.43 15.11
N SER A 30 -32.80 29.97 15.05
CA SER A 30 -32.53 31.39 15.35
C SER A 30 -33.39 32.37 14.56
N PRO A 31 -33.66 32.20 13.26
CA PRO A 31 -34.52 33.12 12.52
C PRO A 31 -35.98 33.12 12.96
N THR A 32 -36.45 32.05 13.60
CA THR A 32 -37.88 31.83 13.90
C THR A 32 -38.27 32.29 15.29
N LEU A 33 -37.31 32.51 16.20
CA LEU A 33 -37.59 32.86 17.59
C LEU A 33 -36.76 34.08 18.05
N PRO A 34 -37.43 35.16 18.54
CA PRO A 34 -36.74 36.37 18.98
C PRO A 34 -36.05 36.19 20.34
N SER A 35 -36.59 35.34 21.24
CA SER A 35 -36.13 35.20 22.61
C SER A 35 -35.00 34.21 22.74
N LEU A 36 -33.87 34.58 23.35
CA LEU A 36 -32.71 33.71 23.62
C LEU A 36 -33.12 32.48 24.45
N LYS A 37 -33.96 32.68 25.47
CA LYS A 37 -34.42 31.58 26.34
C LYS A 37 -35.24 30.52 25.59
N GLU A 38 -36.10 30.96 24.69
CA GLU A 38 -36.91 30.07 23.85
C GLU A 38 -36.05 29.32 22.84
N ARG A 39 -35.04 29.98 22.24
CA ARG A 39 -34.07 29.32 21.35
C ARG A 39 -33.33 28.22 22.07
N ILE A 40 -32.75 28.50 23.24
CA ILE A 40 -32.04 27.50 24.05
C ILE A 40 -32.96 26.31 24.38
N LYS A 41 -34.17 26.60 24.88
CA LYS A 41 -35.15 25.56 25.21
C LYS A 41 -35.48 24.68 24.02
N LYS A 42 -35.71 25.26 22.85
CA LYS A 42 -36.09 24.53 21.64
C LYS A 42 -34.91 23.74 21.09
N VAL A 43 -33.70 24.31 21.05
CA VAL A 43 -32.48 23.58 20.64
C VAL A 43 -32.23 22.39 21.57
N SER A 44 -32.29 22.57 22.89
CA SER A 44 -32.12 21.49 23.86
C SER A 44 -33.15 20.38 23.69
N LEU A 45 -34.41 20.73 23.44
CA LEU A 45 -35.49 19.75 23.22
C LEU A 45 -35.24 18.91 21.95
N PHE A 46 -34.84 19.55 20.86
CA PHE A 46 -34.55 18.82 19.60
C PHE A 46 -33.23 18.04 19.66
N TYR A 47 -32.25 18.51 20.46
CA TYR A 47 -30.97 17.79 20.60
C TYR A 47 -31.05 16.63 21.59
N ALA A 48 -31.96 16.69 22.58
CA ALA A 48 -32.05 15.67 23.63
C ALA A 48 -32.05 14.21 23.14
N PRO A 49 -32.81 13.81 22.11
CA PRO A 49 -32.79 12.44 21.62
C PRO A 49 -31.46 12.04 20.98
N TYR A 50 -30.73 12.96 20.35
CA TYR A 50 -29.39 12.72 19.80
C TYR A 50 -28.34 12.63 20.89
N LEU A 51 -28.46 13.47 21.91
CA LEU A 51 -27.60 13.41 23.10
C LEU A 51 -27.78 12.07 23.84
N ALA A 52 -29.03 11.61 24.01
CA ALA A 52 -29.29 10.33 24.64
C ALA A 52 -28.67 9.17 23.83
N LEU A 53 -28.77 9.21 22.50
CA LEU A 53 -28.12 8.25 21.61
C LEU A 53 -26.60 8.28 21.74
N LEU A 54 -26.00 9.47 21.76
CA LEU A 54 -24.55 9.66 21.91
C LEU A 54 -24.06 9.13 23.27
N LEU A 55 -24.76 9.46 24.34
CA LEU A 55 -24.43 8.98 25.69
C LEU A 55 -24.56 7.44 25.79
N GLY A 56 -25.60 6.87 25.17
CA GLY A 56 -25.78 5.41 25.09
C GLY A 56 -24.64 4.74 24.31
N TYR A 57 -24.23 5.32 23.19
CA TYR A 57 -23.09 4.86 22.43
C TYR A 57 -21.78 4.93 23.23
N LEU A 58 -21.50 6.07 23.88
CA LEU A 58 -20.30 6.23 24.70
C LEU A 58 -20.28 5.26 25.89
N TYR A 59 -21.45 5.02 26.54
CA TYR A 59 -21.56 4.03 27.59
C TYR A 59 -21.22 2.63 27.07
N TRP A 60 -21.82 2.23 25.93
CA TRP A 60 -21.52 0.94 25.30
C TRP A 60 -20.04 0.83 24.95
N ARG A 61 -19.45 1.85 24.33
CA ARG A 61 -18.06 1.86 23.88
C ARG A 61 -17.05 1.78 25.01
N ILE A 62 -17.31 2.49 26.13
CA ILE A 62 -16.37 2.56 27.26
C ILE A 62 -16.50 1.34 28.17
N PHE A 63 -17.73 0.88 28.44
CA PHE A 63 -17.97 -0.12 29.49
C PHE A 63 -18.27 -1.52 28.97
N LEU A 64 -18.86 -1.66 27.79
CA LEU A 64 -19.33 -2.94 27.27
C LEU A 64 -18.45 -3.49 26.13
N TYR A 65 -17.96 -2.63 25.27
CA TYR A 65 -17.16 -3.03 24.11
C TYR A 65 -15.67 -3.09 24.48
N LYS A 66 -15.11 -4.29 24.41
CA LYS A 66 -13.67 -4.54 24.55
C LYS A 66 -13.14 -4.99 23.21
N SER A 67 -12.30 -4.18 22.57
CA SER A 67 -11.52 -4.59 21.42
C SER A 67 -10.15 -5.07 21.88
N THR A 68 -9.76 -6.26 21.47
CA THR A 68 -8.42 -6.80 21.71
C THR A 68 -7.39 -6.25 20.71
N ILE A 69 -7.85 -5.88 19.54
CA ILE A 69 -7.01 -5.47 18.40
C ILE A 69 -6.64 -3.99 18.48
N TYR A 70 -7.57 -3.16 18.85
CA TYR A 70 -7.28 -1.76 19.21
C TYR A 70 -7.17 -1.69 20.73
N ALA A 71 -6.16 -2.32 21.28
CA ALA A 71 -5.69 -1.95 22.60
C ALA A 71 -5.20 -0.50 22.48
N VAL A 72 -6.15 0.42 22.55
CA VAL A 72 -5.85 1.82 22.82
C VAL A 72 -5.06 1.75 24.11
N GLY A 73 -3.74 1.89 23.99
CA GLY A 73 -2.85 1.95 25.15
C GLY A 73 -3.48 2.89 26.16
N GLU A 74 -3.28 2.69 27.45
CA GLU A 74 -3.96 3.41 28.53
C GLU A 74 -4.28 4.84 28.10
N ILE A 75 -5.59 5.14 27.94
CA ILE A 75 -6.05 6.44 27.45
C ILE A 75 -5.57 7.47 28.48
N SER A 76 -4.35 7.95 28.31
CA SER A 76 -3.82 9.03 29.12
C SER A 76 -4.35 10.34 28.53
N ILE A 77 -5.54 10.75 28.99
CA ILE A 77 -6.12 12.04 28.59
C ILE A 77 -5.22 13.13 29.17
N SER A 78 -4.27 13.59 28.37
CA SER A 78 -3.46 14.76 28.69
C SER A 78 -4.08 16.00 28.06
N VAL A 79 -4.50 16.96 28.86
CA VAL A 79 -5.01 18.25 28.36
C VAL A 79 -3.96 18.95 27.47
N ALA A 80 -2.68 18.84 27.82
CA ALA A 80 -1.59 19.35 27.00
C ALA A 80 -1.49 18.63 25.66
N GLY A 81 -1.66 17.28 25.64
CA GLY A 81 -1.67 16.47 24.42
C GLY A 81 -2.85 16.82 23.52
N ILE A 82 -4.05 17.01 24.06
CA ILE A 82 -5.22 17.46 23.29
C ILE A 82 -4.96 18.83 22.65
N TRP A 83 -4.34 19.74 23.39
CA TRP A 83 -4.05 21.09 22.90
C TRP A 83 -3.02 21.08 21.78
N THR A 84 -1.93 20.31 21.92
CA THR A 84 -0.93 20.17 20.85
C THR A 84 -1.51 19.57 19.59
N GLN A 85 -2.26 18.49 19.70
CA GLN A 85 -2.90 17.84 18.55
C GLN A 85 -3.90 18.75 17.83
N LEU A 86 -4.71 19.49 18.59
CA LEU A 86 -5.64 20.47 18.02
C LEU A 86 -4.89 21.57 17.24
N TRP A 87 -3.76 22.03 17.79
CA TRP A 87 -2.94 23.07 17.16
C TRP A 87 -2.27 22.57 15.88
N ASP A 88 -1.89 21.29 15.83
CA ASP A 88 -1.28 20.67 14.66
C ASP A 88 -2.34 20.29 13.60
N ALA A 89 -3.49 19.76 14.03
CA ALA A 89 -4.54 19.26 13.15
C ALA A 89 -5.13 20.35 12.24
N ILE A 90 -5.49 21.51 12.80
CA ILE A 90 -6.19 22.57 12.05
C ILE A 90 -5.37 23.08 10.86
N PRO A 91 -4.08 23.43 10.99
CA PRO A 91 -3.24 23.76 9.84
C PRO A 91 -3.12 22.63 8.82
N ILE A 92 -2.98 21.37 9.27
CA ILE A 92 -2.86 20.20 8.38
C ILE A 92 -4.11 20.05 7.53
N VAL A 93 -5.31 20.01 8.13
CA VAL A 93 -6.56 19.75 7.39
C VAL A 93 -7.04 20.96 6.57
N SER A 94 -6.64 22.18 6.92
CA SER A 94 -7.04 23.38 6.20
C SER A 94 -6.00 23.82 5.16
N LEU A 95 -4.78 24.13 5.57
CA LEU A 95 -3.74 24.62 4.66
C LEU A 95 -2.97 23.48 4.00
N GLY A 96 -2.56 22.46 4.77
CA GLY A 96 -1.79 21.33 4.27
C GLY A 96 -2.56 20.52 3.23
N ALA A 97 -3.86 20.29 3.45
CA ALA A 97 -4.71 19.59 2.47
C ALA A 97 -4.78 20.34 1.14
N TRP A 98 -4.95 21.67 1.16
CA TRP A 98 -4.94 22.48 -0.06
C TRP A 98 -3.56 22.58 -0.69
N GLN A 99 -2.50 22.68 0.10
CA GLN A 99 -1.13 22.62 -0.41
C GLN A 99 -0.92 21.29 -1.19
N LYS A 100 -1.36 20.16 -0.64
CA LYS A 100 -1.31 18.86 -1.33
C LYS A 100 -2.11 18.89 -2.62
N VAL A 101 -3.34 19.41 -2.61
CA VAL A 101 -4.19 19.55 -3.82
C VAL A 101 -3.52 20.40 -4.91
N PHE A 102 -2.82 21.47 -4.54
CA PHE A 102 -2.11 22.30 -5.50
C PHE A 102 -0.83 21.67 -6.04
N MET A 103 -0.08 20.93 -5.21
CA MET A 103 1.24 20.40 -5.56
C MET A 103 1.18 19.01 -6.18
N GLN A 104 0.30 18.13 -5.70
CA GLN A 104 0.23 16.73 -6.12
C GLN A 104 0.04 16.53 -7.63
N PRO A 105 -0.83 17.29 -8.35
CA PRO A 105 -0.97 17.13 -9.79
C PRO A 105 0.29 17.43 -10.60
N PHE A 106 1.26 18.10 -10.00
CA PHE A 106 2.52 18.51 -10.62
C PHE A 106 3.73 17.76 -10.03
N SER A 107 3.51 16.83 -9.13
CA SER A 107 4.57 16.02 -8.53
C SER A 107 5.14 15.02 -9.55
N PRO A 108 6.47 15.00 -9.78
CA PRO A 108 7.11 14.09 -10.72
C PRO A 108 7.24 12.65 -10.18
N GLU A 109 6.86 12.40 -8.94
CA GLU A 109 7.09 11.13 -8.24
C GLU A 109 6.35 9.93 -8.85
N ILE A 110 5.35 10.21 -9.70
CA ILE A 110 4.63 9.17 -10.42
C ILE A 110 4.70 9.54 -11.89
N GLY A 111 5.29 8.68 -12.71
CA GLY A 111 5.39 8.83 -14.15
C GLY A 111 4.01 8.99 -14.80
N LEU A 112 3.43 10.18 -14.71
CA LEU A 112 2.14 10.52 -15.30
C LEU A 112 2.22 10.29 -16.81
N SER A 113 1.32 9.49 -17.35
CA SER A 113 1.22 9.35 -18.79
C SER A 113 0.89 10.72 -19.41
N PRO A 114 1.48 11.09 -20.57
CA PRO A 114 1.17 12.35 -21.24
C PRO A 114 -0.34 12.53 -21.51
N ARG A 115 -1.07 11.43 -21.69
CA ARG A 115 -2.53 11.43 -21.86
C ARG A 115 -3.25 11.88 -20.60
N LEU A 116 -2.81 11.39 -19.42
CA LEU A 116 -3.41 11.77 -18.15
C LEU A 116 -3.17 13.25 -17.85
N VAL A 117 -1.96 13.77 -18.11
CA VAL A 117 -1.63 15.20 -17.96
C VAL A 117 -2.55 16.06 -18.83
N LEU A 118 -2.79 15.67 -20.09
CA LEU A 118 -3.70 16.39 -20.99
C LEU A 118 -5.16 16.35 -20.47
N VAL A 119 -5.63 15.21 -20.01
CA VAL A 119 -6.98 15.07 -19.45
C VAL A 119 -7.14 15.93 -18.19
N MET A 120 -6.17 15.91 -17.29
CA MET A 120 -6.18 16.73 -16.07
C MET A 120 -6.17 18.23 -16.42
N GLY A 121 -5.32 18.65 -17.37
CA GLY A 121 -5.29 20.04 -17.86
C GLY A 121 -6.62 20.47 -18.50
N ALA A 122 -7.23 19.60 -19.30
CA ALA A 122 -8.53 19.87 -19.91
C ALA A 122 -9.65 19.99 -18.87
N ILE A 123 -9.67 19.11 -17.86
CA ILE A 123 -10.63 19.18 -16.75
C ILE A 123 -10.43 20.47 -15.94
N LEU A 124 -9.20 20.84 -15.66
CA LEU A 124 -8.90 22.06 -14.93
C LEU A 124 -9.41 23.30 -15.67
N LEU A 125 -9.12 23.42 -16.96
CA LEU A 125 -9.52 24.58 -17.77
C LEU A 125 -11.03 24.57 -18.06
N ALA A 126 -11.52 23.52 -18.69
CA ALA A 126 -12.93 23.42 -19.09
C ALA A 126 -13.85 23.34 -17.87
N GLY A 127 -13.47 22.56 -16.85
CA GLY A 127 -14.21 22.46 -15.60
C GLY A 127 -14.33 23.80 -14.90
N THR A 128 -13.24 24.57 -14.80
CA THR A 128 -13.27 25.91 -14.20
C THR A 128 -14.20 26.84 -14.96
N LEU A 129 -14.15 26.87 -16.30
CA LEU A 129 -15.00 27.71 -17.12
C LEU A 129 -16.48 27.32 -17.01
N LEU A 130 -16.79 26.02 -17.14
CA LEU A 130 -18.16 25.53 -17.06
C LEU A 130 -18.78 25.74 -15.68
N LEU A 131 -18.04 25.39 -14.60
CA LEU A 131 -18.49 25.57 -13.22
C LEU A 131 -18.65 27.05 -12.86
N ALA A 132 -17.73 27.93 -13.27
CA ALA A 132 -17.87 29.36 -13.00
C ALA A 132 -19.13 29.93 -13.66
N ASN A 133 -19.42 29.56 -14.92
CA ASN A 133 -20.65 29.97 -15.60
C ASN A 133 -21.91 29.38 -14.94
N PHE A 134 -21.87 28.11 -14.54
CA PHE A 134 -22.96 27.46 -13.83
C PHE A 134 -23.26 28.12 -12.49
N LEU A 135 -22.25 28.35 -11.65
CA LEU A 135 -22.39 29.03 -10.37
C LEU A 135 -22.95 30.46 -10.53
N LYS A 136 -22.51 31.15 -11.58
CA LYS A 136 -23.05 32.47 -11.92
C LYS A 136 -24.53 32.39 -12.28
N SER A 137 -24.95 31.39 -13.05
CA SER A 137 -26.36 31.24 -13.46
C SER A 137 -27.30 30.93 -12.28
N LEU A 138 -26.83 30.21 -11.26
CA LEU A 138 -27.62 29.92 -10.06
C LEU A 138 -27.93 31.19 -9.26
N VAL A 139 -26.99 32.13 -9.19
CA VAL A 139 -27.15 33.38 -8.40
C VAL A 139 -28.04 34.39 -9.12
N THR A 140 -28.02 34.45 -10.44
CA THR A 140 -28.94 35.33 -11.19
C THR A 140 -30.40 34.95 -10.96
N TYR A 141 -30.70 33.72 -10.58
CA TYR A 141 -32.06 33.27 -10.26
C TYR A 141 -32.52 33.67 -8.83
N GLU A 142 -31.59 33.82 -7.87
CA GLU A 142 -31.93 34.11 -6.45
C GLU A 142 -31.84 35.62 -6.05
N VAL A 143 -31.21 36.45 -6.86
CA VAL A 143 -30.88 37.85 -6.47
C VAL A 143 -32.09 38.77 -6.34
N GLU A 144 -33.30 38.41 -6.78
CA GLU A 144 -34.50 39.21 -6.53
C GLU A 144 -34.99 39.20 -5.04
N ALA A 145 -34.48 38.27 -4.21
CA ALA A 145 -35.03 38.01 -2.87
C ALA A 145 -34.25 38.59 -1.68
N SER A 146 -33.01 39.03 -1.80
CA SER A 146 -32.24 39.43 -0.60
C SER A 146 -31.27 40.62 -0.80
N LYS A 147 -31.67 41.78 -0.35
CA LYS A 147 -30.90 43.06 -0.37
C LYS A 147 -30.04 43.31 0.89
N LYS A 148 -29.69 42.34 1.73
CA LYS A 148 -28.83 42.59 2.89
C LYS A 148 -27.72 41.52 3.00
N LYS A 149 -26.53 41.83 2.45
CA LYS A 149 -25.29 41.12 2.75
C LYS A 149 -24.81 41.53 4.15
N LYS A 150 -25.20 40.78 5.18
CA LYS A 150 -24.48 40.75 6.46
C LYS A 150 -23.36 39.72 6.28
N THR A 151 -22.13 40.04 6.66
CA THR A 151 -21.07 39.06 6.80
C THR A 151 -21.52 38.09 7.88
N ASP A 152 -21.90 36.88 7.51
CA ASP A 152 -22.48 35.91 8.44
C ASP A 152 -21.36 35.29 9.28
N TRP A 153 -21.00 35.95 10.37
CA TRP A 153 -20.08 35.42 11.39
C TRP A 153 -20.56 34.09 11.96
N ASP A 154 -21.86 33.84 11.90
CA ASP A 154 -22.47 32.57 12.31
C ASP A 154 -21.91 31.37 11.50
N TRP A 155 -21.64 31.57 10.21
CA TRP A 155 -21.01 30.54 9.37
C TRP A 155 -19.55 30.26 9.75
N LEU A 156 -18.80 31.33 10.10
CA LEU A 156 -17.45 31.15 10.61
C LEU A 156 -17.44 30.37 11.93
N LEU A 157 -18.30 30.80 12.88
CA LEU A 157 -18.41 30.14 14.18
C LEU A 157 -18.82 28.66 14.03
N LEU A 158 -19.76 28.37 13.13
CA LEU A 158 -20.15 26.98 12.83
C LEU A 158 -19.01 26.20 12.24
N SER A 159 -18.27 26.74 11.26
CA SER A 159 -17.14 26.07 10.64
C SER A 159 -16.04 25.73 11.65
N LEU A 160 -15.70 26.66 12.54
CA LEU A 160 -14.75 26.43 13.62
C LEU A 160 -15.26 25.38 14.62
N ALA A 161 -16.53 25.45 15.01
CA ALA A 161 -17.13 24.46 15.88
C ALA A 161 -17.09 23.04 15.26
N LEU A 162 -17.34 22.93 13.95
CA LEU A 162 -17.25 21.68 13.21
C LEU A 162 -15.82 21.15 13.15
N MET A 163 -14.83 22.01 12.89
CA MET A 163 -13.42 21.60 12.85
C MET A 163 -12.94 21.13 14.23
N LEU A 164 -13.31 21.83 15.28
CA LEU A 164 -12.98 21.46 16.66
C LEU A 164 -13.68 20.15 17.06
N GLY A 165 -14.98 20.06 16.81
CA GLY A 165 -15.78 18.88 17.16
C GLY A 165 -15.34 17.63 16.41
N ALA A 166 -15.00 17.76 15.13
CA ALA A 166 -14.54 16.66 14.30
C ALA A 166 -13.32 15.92 14.89
N GLY A 167 -12.40 16.67 15.50
CA GLY A 167 -11.18 16.11 16.06
C GLY A 167 -11.31 15.50 17.45
N VAL A 168 -12.41 15.73 18.16
CA VAL A 168 -12.57 15.27 19.57
C VAL A 168 -12.25 13.78 19.75
N PRO A 169 -12.76 12.85 18.94
CA PRO A 169 -12.43 11.43 19.10
C PRO A 169 -10.93 11.16 18.95
N LEU A 170 -10.30 11.80 17.97
CA LEU A 170 -8.90 11.62 17.63
C LEU A 170 -7.97 12.21 18.70
N TYR A 171 -8.33 13.38 19.22
CA TYR A 171 -7.57 14.02 20.31
C TYR A 171 -7.62 13.20 21.60
N ILE A 172 -8.77 12.59 21.92
CA ILE A 172 -8.92 11.73 23.11
C ILE A 172 -8.12 10.44 22.93
N ALA A 173 -8.14 9.85 21.73
CA ALA A 173 -7.46 8.60 21.44
C ALA A 173 -5.97 8.79 21.10
N ASN A 174 -5.47 10.01 21.07
CA ASN A 174 -4.09 10.37 20.69
C ASN A 174 -3.68 9.87 19.30
N PHE A 175 -4.61 9.81 18.34
CA PHE A 175 -4.31 9.43 16.97
C PHE A 175 -3.70 10.59 16.20
N PRO A 176 -2.59 10.40 15.48
CA PRO A 176 -1.99 11.42 14.65
C PRO A 176 -2.88 11.74 13.44
N ILE A 177 -3.02 13.03 13.13
CA ILE A 177 -3.74 13.48 11.94
C ILE A 177 -2.70 13.79 10.86
N LYS A 178 -2.71 12.99 9.80
CA LYS A 178 -1.78 13.11 8.67
C LYS A 178 -2.55 13.07 7.35
N LEU A 179 -1.91 13.55 6.27
CA LEU A 179 -2.44 13.50 4.91
C LEU A 179 -1.87 12.32 4.09
N THR A 180 -1.24 11.38 4.77
CA THR A 180 -0.65 10.16 4.18
C THR A 180 -1.44 8.94 4.61
N PHE A 181 -1.48 7.92 3.78
CA PHE A 181 -2.03 6.61 4.11
C PHE A 181 -1.27 5.98 5.29
N PRO A 182 -1.96 5.29 6.21
CA PRO A 182 -3.41 5.08 6.33
C PRO A 182 -4.12 6.14 7.20
N GLU A 183 -3.40 7.12 7.75
CA GLU A 183 -3.92 8.09 8.71
C GLU A 183 -4.76 9.18 8.04
N ASP A 184 -4.71 9.35 6.71
CA ASP A 184 -5.50 10.33 5.96
C ASP A 184 -7.02 10.15 6.15
N ARG A 185 -7.49 8.94 6.45
CA ARG A 185 -8.89 8.64 6.79
C ARG A 185 -9.39 9.44 8.00
N PHE A 186 -8.51 9.82 8.92
CA PHE A 186 -8.85 10.63 10.08
C PHE A 186 -9.11 12.10 9.75
N THR A 187 -8.79 12.53 8.53
CA THR A 187 -9.13 13.88 8.06
C THR A 187 -10.58 14.00 7.59
N PHE A 188 -11.26 12.88 7.31
CA PHE A 188 -12.61 12.85 6.76
C PHE A 188 -13.64 13.64 7.59
N PRO A 189 -13.69 13.58 8.95
CA PRO A 189 -14.65 14.35 9.74
C PRO A 189 -14.51 15.87 9.57
N TYR A 190 -13.32 16.35 9.23
CA TYR A 190 -13.04 17.79 9.08
C TYR A 190 -13.58 18.39 7.77
N ILE A 191 -13.95 17.56 6.79
CA ILE A 191 -14.40 18.02 5.46
C ILE A 191 -15.53 19.05 5.57
N PHE A 192 -16.50 18.82 6.47
CA PHE A 192 -17.63 19.74 6.66
C PHE A 192 -17.17 21.09 7.18
N GLY A 193 -16.35 21.11 8.23
CA GLY A 193 -15.83 22.34 8.82
C GLY A 193 -14.95 23.12 7.86
N VAL A 194 -14.01 22.44 7.19
CA VAL A 194 -13.10 23.07 6.21
C VAL A 194 -13.84 23.60 5.00
N SER A 195 -14.83 22.87 4.47
CA SER A 195 -15.63 23.31 3.33
C SER A 195 -16.47 24.56 3.67
N MET A 196 -17.06 24.61 4.87
CA MET A 196 -17.80 25.77 5.33
C MET A 196 -16.88 26.97 5.56
N PHE A 197 -15.71 26.75 6.14
CA PHE A 197 -14.70 27.79 6.33
C PHE A 197 -14.26 28.38 4.99
N LEU A 198 -13.97 27.53 4.01
CA LEU A 198 -13.61 27.96 2.66
C LEU A 198 -14.73 28.75 1.99
N THR A 199 -15.97 28.28 2.13
CA THR A 199 -17.16 29.00 1.61
C THR A 199 -17.31 30.37 2.25
N TRP A 200 -17.08 30.46 3.56
CA TRP A 200 -17.06 31.72 4.26
C TRP A 200 -15.95 32.66 3.75
N LEU A 201 -14.70 32.16 3.57
CA LEU A 201 -13.61 32.95 2.99
C LEU A 201 -13.95 33.45 1.58
N LEU A 202 -14.50 32.60 0.73
CA LEU A 202 -14.94 32.98 -0.61
C LEU A 202 -16.04 34.06 -0.57
N SER A 203 -16.91 34.06 0.45
CA SER A 203 -17.96 35.06 0.62
C SER A 203 -17.43 36.46 0.89
N LEU A 204 -16.19 36.61 1.38
CA LEU A 204 -15.53 37.90 1.61
C LEU A 204 -15.12 38.58 0.30
N ILE A 205 -15.03 37.85 -0.80
CA ILE A 205 -14.69 38.37 -2.12
C ILE A 205 -15.90 39.13 -2.67
N LYS A 206 -15.77 40.47 -2.80
CA LYS A 206 -16.85 41.36 -3.24
C LYS A 206 -17.22 41.14 -4.71
N ASN A 207 -16.24 40.89 -5.56
CA ASN A 207 -16.45 40.65 -7.00
C ASN A 207 -17.00 39.25 -7.20
N GLU A 208 -18.24 39.12 -7.66
CA GLU A 208 -18.93 37.86 -7.87
C GLU A 208 -18.23 36.97 -8.90
N MET A 209 -17.74 37.56 -9.98
CA MET A 209 -17.03 36.80 -11.02
C MET A 209 -15.75 36.17 -10.46
N GLN A 210 -14.95 36.95 -9.70
CA GLN A 210 -13.74 36.44 -9.06
C GLN A 210 -14.06 35.34 -8.05
N ARG A 211 -15.11 35.52 -7.26
CA ARG A 211 -15.56 34.54 -6.28
C ARG A 211 -15.96 33.21 -6.93
N PHE A 212 -16.79 33.27 -7.99
CA PHE A 212 -17.22 32.04 -8.68
C PHE A 212 -16.08 31.39 -9.49
N THR A 213 -15.22 32.19 -10.10
CA THR A 213 -14.04 31.66 -10.81
C THR A 213 -13.10 30.95 -9.83
N LEU A 214 -12.84 31.55 -8.65
CA LEU A 214 -11.99 30.93 -7.64
C LEU A 214 -12.64 29.66 -7.06
N ALA A 215 -13.94 29.68 -6.76
CA ALA A 215 -14.67 28.50 -6.31
C ALA A 215 -14.61 27.37 -7.35
N ALA A 216 -14.85 27.70 -8.62
CA ALA A 216 -14.79 26.75 -9.72
C ALA A 216 -13.37 26.18 -9.90
N LEU A 217 -12.34 27.02 -9.79
CA LEU A 217 -10.95 26.58 -9.84
C LEU A 217 -10.61 25.59 -8.71
N LEU A 218 -10.99 25.90 -7.48
CA LEU A 218 -10.76 25.01 -6.34
C LEU A 218 -11.46 23.67 -6.50
N ILE A 219 -12.72 23.68 -6.97
CA ILE A 219 -13.47 22.44 -7.25
C ILE A 219 -12.78 21.64 -8.37
N SER A 220 -12.38 22.30 -9.45
CA SER A 220 -11.70 21.62 -10.56
C SER A 220 -10.35 21.04 -10.16
N LEU A 221 -9.59 21.73 -9.31
CA LEU A 221 -8.35 21.22 -8.72
C LEU A 221 -8.61 19.99 -7.84
N ALA A 222 -9.63 20.03 -6.98
CA ALA A 222 -10.01 18.88 -6.16
C ALA A 222 -10.40 17.67 -7.02
N ILE A 223 -11.20 17.87 -8.08
CA ILE A 223 -11.55 16.81 -9.04
C ILE A 223 -10.27 16.24 -9.69
N THR A 224 -9.37 17.10 -10.15
CA THR A 224 -8.10 16.68 -10.77
C THR A 224 -7.26 15.83 -9.81
N THR A 225 -7.17 16.24 -8.54
CA THR A 225 -6.47 15.49 -7.50
C THR A 225 -7.10 14.11 -7.26
N HIS A 226 -8.44 14.03 -7.23
CA HIS A 226 -9.13 12.74 -7.08
C HIS A 226 -8.92 11.81 -8.28
N ILE A 227 -8.88 12.35 -9.50
CA ILE A 227 -8.57 11.56 -10.70
C ILE A 227 -7.13 11.03 -10.62
N HIS A 228 -6.19 11.87 -10.18
CA HIS A 228 -4.81 11.47 -9.99
C HIS A 228 -4.68 10.37 -8.93
N ASN A 229 -5.30 10.53 -7.77
CA ASN A 229 -5.31 9.50 -6.74
C ASN A 229 -5.95 8.20 -7.23
N ALA A 230 -7.05 8.28 -7.98
CA ALA A 230 -7.68 7.09 -8.56
C ALA A 230 -6.76 6.36 -9.56
N ASP A 231 -5.89 7.09 -10.28
CA ASP A 231 -4.91 6.49 -11.18
C ASP A 231 -3.76 5.83 -10.41
N ILE A 232 -3.31 6.43 -9.30
CA ILE A 232 -2.34 5.82 -8.39
C ILE A 232 -2.86 4.48 -7.88
N TYR A 233 -4.04 4.45 -7.27
CA TYR A 233 -4.64 3.21 -6.74
C TYR A 233 -4.87 2.17 -7.84
N ARG A 234 -5.26 2.60 -9.05
CA ARG A 234 -5.42 1.70 -10.19
C ARG A 234 -4.09 1.10 -10.64
N SER A 235 -3.03 1.90 -10.65
CA SER A 235 -1.68 1.44 -11.01
C SER A 235 -1.14 0.46 -9.98
N GLU A 236 -1.34 0.75 -8.71
CA GLU A 236 -0.94 -0.13 -7.62
C GLU A 236 -1.74 -1.44 -7.61
N TRP A 237 -3.04 -1.39 -7.90
CA TRP A 237 -3.84 -2.60 -8.06
C TRP A 237 -3.33 -3.50 -9.20
N ARG A 238 -2.94 -2.92 -10.33
CA ARG A 238 -2.31 -3.69 -11.42
C ARG A 238 -0.99 -4.32 -10.99
N LEU A 239 -0.22 -3.61 -10.18
CA LEU A 239 1.03 -4.12 -9.62
C LEU A 239 0.78 -5.30 -8.65
N GLN A 240 -0.27 -5.21 -7.82
CA GLN A 240 -0.68 -6.31 -6.95
C GLN A 240 -1.16 -7.54 -7.75
N GLN A 241 -1.91 -7.31 -8.84
CA GLN A 241 -2.29 -8.40 -9.74
C GLN A 241 -1.05 -9.05 -10.38
N LEU A 242 -0.07 -8.25 -10.81
CA LEU A 242 1.19 -8.77 -11.34
C LEU A 242 1.97 -9.57 -10.30
N PHE A 243 2.06 -9.07 -9.07
CA PHE A 243 2.64 -9.79 -7.94
C PHE A 243 1.94 -11.14 -7.73
N ALA A 244 0.62 -11.14 -7.64
CA ALA A 244 -0.17 -12.35 -7.45
C ALA A 244 0.06 -13.36 -8.58
N GLN A 245 0.04 -12.93 -9.84
CA GLN A 245 0.29 -13.81 -10.99
C GLN A 245 1.69 -14.44 -10.95
N GLN A 246 2.71 -13.66 -10.61
CA GLN A 246 4.07 -14.18 -10.47
C GLN A 246 4.18 -15.17 -9.30
N LEU A 247 3.53 -14.86 -8.17
CA LEU A 247 3.44 -15.78 -7.04
C LEU A 247 2.77 -17.12 -7.47
N PHE A 248 1.70 -17.07 -8.27
CA PHE A 248 1.02 -18.27 -8.77
C PHE A 248 1.88 -19.09 -9.71
N TRP A 249 2.69 -18.46 -10.54
CA TRP A 249 3.63 -19.16 -11.41
C TRP A 249 4.75 -19.83 -10.62
N ARG A 250 5.25 -19.16 -9.59
CA ARG A 250 6.38 -19.63 -8.77
C ARG A 250 5.96 -20.64 -7.70
N ALA A 251 4.79 -20.42 -7.10
CA ALA A 251 4.26 -21.24 -6.01
C ALA A 251 2.81 -21.62 -6.28
N PRO A 252 2.55 -22.59 -7.19
CA PRO A 252 1.18 -22.99 -7.56
C PRO A 252 0.40 -23.62 -6.41
N ASN A 253 1.06 -24.02 -5.34
CA ASN A 253 0.45 -24.48 -4.11
C ASN A 253 1.37 -24.22 -2.93
N ILE A 254 0.84 -23.68 -1.85
CA ILE A 254 1.56 -23.40 -0.60
C ILE A 254 0.94 -24.25 0.51
N THR A 255 1.78 -24.87 1.33
CA THR A 255 1.30 -25.68 2.47
C THR A 255 0.60 -24.80 3.50
N PRO A 256 -0.62 -25.16 3.99
CA PRO A 256 -1.29 -24.43 5.07
C PRO A 256 -0.41 -24.30 6.33
N GLY A 257 -0.53 -23.18 7.03
CA GLY A 257 0.31 -22.81 8.18
C GLY A 257 1.58 -22.05 7.78
N THR A 258 1.81 -21.79 6.48
CA THR A 258 2.99 -21.07 6.00
C THR A 258 2.90 -19.58 6.32
N LEU A 259 3.97 -19.07 6.92
CA LEU A 259 4.24 -17.65 7.10
C LEU A 259 5.07 -17.13 5.93
N ILE A 260 4.58 -16.12 5.27
CA ILE A 260 5.26 -15.44 4.16
C ILE A 260 5.92 -14.19 4.69
N LEU A 261 7.24 -14.12 4.59
CA LEU A 261 8.02 -12.96 5.02
C LEU A 261 8.49 -12.16 3.81
N ALA A 262 8.38 -10.85 3.87
CA ALA A 262 8.83 -9.94 2.83
C ALA A 262 9.33 -8.61 3.41
N GLU A 263 9.91 -7.77 2.56
CA GLU A 263 10.35 -6.41 2.90
C GLU A 263 10.17 -5.49 1.68
N ASP A 264 8.98 -5.53 1.09
CA ASP A 264 8.62 -4.80 -0.12
C ASP A 264 7.52 -3.75 0.11
N GLU A 265 7.37 -3.27 1.37
CA GLU A 265 6.42 -2.22 1.77
C GLU A 265 6.49 -0.99 0.85
N GLY A 266 7.70 -0.56 0.46
CA GLY A 266 7.90 0.57 -0.44
C GLY A 266 7.38 0.36 -1.86
N VAL A 267 7.09 -0.87 -2.28
CA VAL A 267 6.50 -1.20 -3.58
C VAL A 267 4.99 -0.98 -3.59
N PHE A 268 4.36 -1.11 -2.42
CA PHE A 268 2.92 -1.01 -2.22
C PHE A 268 2.57 0.03 -1.14
N PRO A 269 2.80 1.32 -1.39
CA PRO A 269 2.71 2.37 -0.36
C PRO A 269 1.31 2.61 0.21
N HIS A 270 0.25 2.05 -0.41
CA HIS A 270 -1.14 2.15 0.05
C HIS A 270 -1.71 0.80 0.50
N ASN A 271 -0.84 -0.18 0.78
CA ASN A 271 -1.24 -1.47 1.33
C ASN A 271 -0.32 -1.84 2.50
N ASP A 272 -0.88 -2.62 3.39
CA ASP A 272 -0.17 -3.22 4.51
C ASP A 272 -0.03 -4.74 4.32
N ASP A 273 0.73 -5.38 5.17
CA ASP A 273 0.91 -6.82 5.18
C ASP A 273 -0.39 -7.58 5.48
N GLU A 274 -1.34 -6.97 6.17
CA GLU A 274 -2.66 -7.56 6.43
C GLU A 274 -3.46 -7.74 5.13
N ALA A 275 -3.41 -6.75 4.23
CA ALA A 275 -4.05 -6.85 2.92
C ALA A 275 -3.49 -8.02 2.10
N PHE A 276 -2.16 -8.22 2.15
CA PHE A 276 -1.52 -9.36 1.48
C PHE A 276 -1.84 -10.70 2.15
N SER A 277 -1.99 -10.75 3.47
CA SER A 277 -2.47 -11.94 4.18
C SER A 277 -3.82 -12.40 3.63
N PHE A 278 -4.78 -11.49 3.50
CA PHE A 278 -6.09 -11.82 2.92
C PHE A 278 -5.99 -12.18 1.43
N LEU A 279 -5.15 -11.48 0.66
CA LEU A 279 -4.93 -11.78 -0.76
C LEU A 279 -4.44 -13.23 -0.95
N VAL A 280 -3.46 -13.66 -0.16
CA VAL A 280 -2.90 -15.01 -0.23
C VAL A 280 -3.94 -16.06 0.19
N ASN A 281 -4.69 -15.81 1.25
CA ASN A 281 -5.76 -16.73 1.66
C ASN A 281 -6.86 -16.83 0.59
N TRP A 282 -7.29 -15.75 -0.02
CA TRP A 282 -8.26 -15.80 -1.13
C TRP A 282 -7.74 -16.55 -2.36
N ALA A 283 -6.42 -16.57 -2.56
CA ALA A 283 -5.80 -17.29 -3.66
C ALA A 283 -5.71 -18.80 -3.42
N TYR A 284 -5.28 -19.20 -2.22
CA TYR A 284 -4.88 -20.58 -1.94
C TYR A 284 -5.85 -21.34 -1.02
N ASP A 285 -6.72 -20.66 -0.28
CA ASP A 285 -7.72 -21.31 0.55
C ASP A 285 -9.05 -21.42 -0.20
N THR A 286 -9.37 -22.63 -0.63
CA THR A 286 -10.60 -22.96 -1.37
C THR A 286 -11.75 -23.35 -0.44
N GLU A 287 -11.51 -23.43 0.87
CA GLU A 287 -12.54 -23.79 1.85
C GLU A 287 -13.41 -22.57 2.23
N PRO A 288 -14.61 -22.81 2.78
CA PRO A 288 -15.45 -21.72 3.27
C PRO A 288 -14.70 -20.91 4.32
N ALA A 289 -14.89 -19.59 4.30
CA ALA A 289 -14.25 -18.66 5.22
C ALA A 289 -14.43 -19.11 6.67
N THR A 290 -13.34 -19.48 7.31
CA THR A 290 -13.25 -19.77 8.75
C THR A 290 -12.70 -18.55 9.46
N SER A 291 -12.78 -18.52 10.78
CA SER A 291 -12.10 -17.51 11.60
C SER A 291 -10.59 -17.75 11.71
N GLU A 292 -10.04 -18.78 11.07
CA GLU A 292 -8.62 -19.10 11.07
C GLU A 292 -8.05 -18.96 9.66
N LEU A 293 -7.02 -18.12 9.51
CA LEU A 293 -6.28 -17.96 8.27
C LEU A 293 -5.26 -19.09 8.13
N LYS A 294 -5.13 -19.63 6.91
CA LYS A 294 -4.15 -20.67 6.60
C LYS A 294 -2.78 -20.12 6.27
N TYR A 295 -2.69 -18.86 5.90
CA TYR A 295 -1.47 -18.16 5.52
C TYR A 295 -1.45 -16.78 6.15
N ASP A 296 -0.24 -16.29 6.49
CA ASP A 296 -0.07 -14.91 6.89
C ASP A 296 1.15 -14.29 6.20
N TYR A 297 1.07 -13.01 5.92
CA TYR A 297 2.10 -12.25 5.21
C TYR A 297 2.61 -11.15 6.14
N PHE A 298 3.93 -11.07 6.35
CA PHE A 298 4.55 -10.09 7.23
C PHE A 298 5.61 -9.27 6.52
N TYR A 299 5.54 -7.97 6.67
CA TYR A 299 6.71 -7.13 6.49
C TYR A 299 7.60 -7.29 7.73
N ILE A 300 8.83 -7.82 7.54
CA ILE A 300 9.69 -8.22 8.65
C ILE A 300 9.98 -7.04 9.56
N SER A 301 10.42 -5.89 8.98
CA SER A 301 10.79 -4.70 9.77
C SER A 301 9.63 -4.13 10.57
N GLY A 302 8.39 -4.31 10.12
CA GLY A 302 7.19 -3.85 10.81
C GLY A 302 6.70 -4.78 11.92
N ARG A 303 7.09 -6.07 11.90
CA ARG A 303 6.53 -7.09 12.81
C ARG A 303 7.56 -7.75 13.72
N LEU A 304 8.85 -7.57 13.45
CA LEU A 304 9.92 -8.18 14.25
C LEU A 304 9.98 -7.59 15.66
N GLY A 305 9.89 -8.46 16.66
CA GLY A 305 9.82 -8.10 18.07
C GLY A 305 8.39 -7.90 18.58
N GLU A 306 7.39 -8.06 17.70
CA GLU A 306 5.96 -8.00 18.00
C GLU A 306 5.32 -9.36 17.66
N GLU A 307 4.45 -9.44 16.63
CA GLU A 307 3.81 -10.69 16.20
C GLU A 307 4.81 -11.69 15.59
N LEU A 308 5.94 -11.24 15.05
CA LEU A 308 7.09 -12.04 14.68
C LEU A 308 8.16 -11.94 15.79
N PRO A 309 8.23 -12.89 16.75
CA PRO A 309 9.04 -12.68 17.95
C PRO A 309 10.53 -12.61 17.65
N THR A 310 11.05 -13.50 16.81
CA THR A 310 12.46 -13.55 16.40
C THR A 310 12.63 -14.14 15.01
N LEU A 311 13.85 -14.04 14.44
CA LEU A 311 14.27 -14.75 13.24
C LEU A 311 15.00 -16.07 13.59
N GLU A 312 14.52 -16.80 14.58
CA GLU A 312 15.02 -18.11 14.95
C GLU A 312 14.02 -19.20 14.57
N LYS A 313 14.49 -20.46 14.38
CA LYS A 313 13.62 -21.57 14.03
C LYS A 313 12.87 -22.10 15.25
N GLY A 314 11.58 -22.41 15.06
CA GLY A 314 10.77 -23.09 16.07
C GLY A 314 9.93 -22.17 16.94
N GLU A 315 9.97 -20.89 16.71
CA GLU A 315 9.18 -19.92 17.47
C GLU A 315 7.71 -19.93 17.02
N PRO A 316 6.75 -19.97 17.97
CA PRO A 316 5.34 -19.85 17.64
C PRO A 316 5.01 -18.44 17.19
N VAL A 317 4.19 -18.32 16.15
CA VAL A 317 3.69 -17.05 15.62
C VAL A 317 2.17 -17.05 15.76
N TYR A 318 1.66 -16.00 16.39
CA TYR A 318 0.24 -15.76 16.53
C TYR A 318 -0.08 -14.32 16.12
N LYS A 319 -1.07 -14.16 15.25
CA LYS A 319 -1.57 -12.84 14.88
C LYS A 319 -3.10 -12.82 14.91
N ASP A 320 -3.64 -11.80 15.56
CA ASP A 320 -5.07 -11.55 15.64
C ASP A 320 -5.46 -10.47 14.63
N HIS A 321 -6.29 -10.85 13.67
CA HIS A 321 -6.92 -9.95 12.72
C HIS A 321 -8.34 -9.61 13.21
N LEU A 322 -8.95 -8.55 12.68
CA LEU A 322 -10.28 -8.09 13.14
C LEU A 322 -11.36 -9.18 13.19
N SER A 323 -11.33 -10.11 12.25
CA SER A 323 -12.34 -11.16 12.09
C SER A 323 -11.77 -12.56 11.97
N ALA A 324 -10.45 -12.69 12.02
CA ALA A 324 -9.76 -13.95 11.83
C ALA A 324 -8.46 -13.97 12.66
N THR A 325 -7.91 -15.15 12.87
CA THR A 325 -6.63 -15.35 13.56
C THR A 325 -5.72 -16.21 12.70
N PHE A 326 -4.41 -16.00 12.82
CA PHE A 326 -3.40 -16.88 12.25
C PHE A 326 -2.57 -17.51 13.36
N THR A 327 -2.31 -18.80 13.23
CA THR A 327 -1.39 -19.54 14.10
C THR A 327 -0.41 -20.31 13.24
N GLY A 328 0.87 -20.04 13.43
CA GLY A 328 1.95 -20.65 12.66
C GLY A 328 3.22 -20.82 13.48
N ASN A 329 4.31 -21.10 12.79
CA ASN A 329 5.62 -21.30 13.42
C ASN A 329 6.74 -20.90 12.46
N THR A 330 7.83 -20.35 12.96
CA THR A 330 9.00 -19.92 12.16
C THR A 330 9.78 -21.09 11.51
N ASN A 331 9.39 -22.33 11.72
CA ASN A 331 9.87 -23.46 10.92
C ASN A 331 9.24 -23.52 9.52
N GLN A 332 8.12 -22.85 9.30
CA GLN A 332 7.34 -22.92 8.07
C GLN A 332 7.27 -21.55 7.40
N ILE A 333 8.38 -21.13 6.81
CA ILE A 333 8.56 -19.80 6.21
C ILE A 333 8.87 -19.90 4.73
N LEU A 334 8.25 -19.01 3.96
CA LEU A 334 8.67 -18.60 2.62
C LEU A 334 9.13 -17.15 2.67
N LEU A 335 10.35 -16.89 2.19
CA LEU A 335 10.90 -15.54 2.13
C LEU A 335 10.76 -14.99 0.72
N LEU A 336 10.01 -13.90 0.56
CA LEU A 336 9.74 -13.25 -0.72
C LEU A 336 10.52 -11.96 -0.88
N HIS A 337 10.86 -11.66 -2.14
CA HIS A 337 11.32 -10.36 -2.57
C HIS A 337 10.68 -9.99 -3.90
N PHE A 338 10.04 -8.82 -3.97
CA PHE A 338 9.42 -8.29 -5.16
C PHE A 338 9.84 -6.84 -5.38
N SER A 339 10.56 -6.58 -6.47
CA SER A 339 11.07 -5.25 -6.81
C SER A 339 10.93 -5.02 -8.33
N PRO A 340 9.73 -4.69 -8.81
CA PRO A 340 9.49 -4.48 -10.24
C PRO A 340 10.36 -3.33 -10.80
N PRO A 341 10.85 -3.44 -12.04
CA PRO A 341 10.43 -4.38 -13.08
C PRO A 341 11.03 -5.78 -13.00
N SER A 342 11.86 -6.11 -11.99
CA SER A 342 12.40 -7.45 -11.76
C SER A 342 11.29 -8.44 -11.37
N CYS A 343 11.53 -9.72 -11.62
CA CYS A 343 10.59 -10.76 -11.28
C CYS A 343 10.52 -11.00 -9.76
N LEU A 344 9.39 -11.53 -9.29
CA LEU A 344 9.25 -11.99 -7.92
C LEU A 344 10.27 -13.10 -7.63
N ARG A 345 10.81 -13.13 -6.43
CA ARG A 345 11.72 -14.20 -5.99
C ARG A 345 11.21 -14.80 -4.69
N ILE A 346 11.17 -16.12 -4.63
CA ILE A 346 11.09 -16.86 -3.38
C ILE A 346 12.49 -17.33 -3.06
N LEU A 347 13.10 -16.73 -2.05
CA LEU A 347 14.50 -16.92 -1.73
C LEU A 347 14.76 -18.30 -1.10
N ASP A 348 15.73 -19.02 -1.65
CA ASP A 348 16.18 -20.35 -1.18
C ASP A 348 17.59 -20.23 -0.58
N PRO A 349 17.82 -20.66 0.68
CA PRO A 349 19.13 -20.54 1.34
C PRO A 349 20.25 -21.30 0.62
N ILE A 350 19.93 -22.24 -0.28
CA ILE A 350 20.94 -22.98 -1.05
C ILE A 350 21.33 -22.22 -2.32
N TYR A 351 20.37 -21.61 -2.99
CA TYR A 351 20.58 -20.99 -4.28
C TYR A 351 20.81 -19.47 -4.22
N ASP A 352 20.25 -18.80 -3.20
CA ASP A 352 20.23 -17.34 -3.15
C ASP A 352 21.20 -16.74 -2.13
N LYS A 353 21.91 -17.54 -1.33
CA LYS A 353 22.91 -17.03 -0.37
C LYS A 353 23.97 -16.16 -1.05
N ASP A 354 24.39 -16.54 -2.24
CA ASP A 354 25.47 -15.89 -2.99
C ASP A 354 25.03 -14.55 -3.62
N VAL A 355 23.73 -14.31 -3.74
CA VAL A 355 23.18 -13.02 -4.22
C VAL A 355 23.40 -11.91 -3.19
N PHE A 356 23.47 -12.25 -1.90
CA PHE A 356 23.74 -11.28 -0.82
C PHE A 356 25.22 -10.95 -0.67
N ILE A 357 26.13 -11.80 -1.20
CA ILE A 357 27.59 -11.61 -1.14
C ILE A 357 28.05 -10.55 -2.14
N ALA A 358 27.25 -10.26 -3.17
CA ALA A 358 27.60 -9.26 -4.18
C ALA A 358 27.96 -7.92 -3.52
N PRO A 359 29.13 -7.31 -3.85
CA PRO A 359 29.52 -6.04 -3.27
C PRO A 359 28.47 -5.00 -3.58
N ARG A 360 28.00 -4.34 -2.53
CA ARG A 360 27.07 -3.22 -2.66
C ARG A 360 27.87 -2.02 -3.14
N ASP A 361 27.68 -1.65 -4.37
CA ASP A 361 28.23 -0.40 -4.89
C ASP A 361 27.38 0.77 -4.34
N ILE A 362 27.82 1.32 -3.22
CA ILE A 362 27.13 2.41 -2.51
C ILE A 362 27.21 3.71 -3.32
N GLU A 363 28.15 3.80 -4.28
CA GLU A 363 28.41 5.04 -5.05
C GLU A 363 27.53 5.19 -6.28
N ASN A 364 26.82 4.15 -6.73
CA ASN A 364 26.04 4.23 -7.96
C ASN A 364 24.66 3.52 -7.85
N PRO A 365 23.66 4.14 -7.22
CA PRO A 365 22.34 3.53 -7.02
C PRO A 365 21.57 3.25 -8.32
N ASN A 366 22.03 3.79 -9.46
CA ASN A 366 21.40 3.58 -10.79
C ASN A 366 21.99 2.38 -11.56
N MET A 367 23.03 1.73 -11.06
CA MET A 367 23.53 0.50 -11.65
C MET A 367 22.86 -0.70 -10.99
N GLY A 368 21.68 -1.07 -11.38
CA GLY A 368 20.95 -2.34 -11.26
C GLY A 368 21.49 -3.44 -10.32
N THR A 369 22.14 -3.06 -9.22
CA THR A 369 22.55 -4.00 -8.19
C THR A 369 21.34 -4.45 -7.42
N LEU A 370 21.13 -5.76 -7.34
CA LEU A 370 20.14 -6.35 -6.47
C LEU A 370 20.50 -6.00 -5.00
N THR A 371 20.08 -4.85 -4.52
CA THR A 371 20.23 -4.46 -3.13
C THR A 371 19.09 -5.04 -2.33
N LEU A 372 19.18 -6.33 -2.01
CA LEU A 372 18.24 -6.94 -1.08
C LEU A 372 18.38 -6.30 0.30
N PRO A 373 17.28 -5.97 0.98
CA PRO A 373 17.32 -5.49 2.35
C PRO A 373 18.08 -6.45 3.27
N ARG A 374 18.88 -5.92 4.19
CA ARG A 374 19.70 -6.76 5.10
C ARG A 374 18.86 -7.71 5.95
N VAL A 375 17.64 -7.32 6.28
CA VAL A 375 16.75 -8.15 7.07
C VAL A 375 16.37 -9.44 6.33
N LEU A 376 16.28 -9.41 5.00
CA LEU A 376 16.07 -10.62 4.20
C LEU A 376 17.28 -11.57 4.26
N GLU A 377 18.51 -11.03 4.31
CA GLU A 377 19.72 -11.84 4.52
C GLU A 377 19.67 -12.59 5.86
N ALA A 378 19.25 -11.89 6.93
CA ALA A 378 19.10 -12.49 8.25
C ALA A 378 17.97 -13.56 8.28
N ALA A 379 16.89 -13.34 7.55
CA ALA A 379 15.75 -14.27 7.48
C ALA A 379 15.98 -15.44 6.52
N LEU A 380 16.95 -15.36 5.59
CA LEU A 380 17.17 -16.38 4.55
C LEU A 380 17.29 -17.81 5.09
N PRO A 381 18.00 -18.10 6.22
CA PRO A 381 18.11 -19.46 6.75
C PRO A 381 16.78 -20.09 7.19
N LEU A 382 15.73 -19.28 7.36
CA LEU A 382 14.39 -19.75 7.74
C LEU A 382 13.56 -20.17 6.53
N SER A 383 13.86 -19.67 5.33
CA SER A 383 13.10 -19.95 4.13
C SER A 383 13.29 -21.40 3.67
N ASN A 384 12.17 -22.07 3.37
CA ASN A 384 12.19 -23.44 2.89
C ASN A 384 11.17 -23.67 1.76
N PRO A 385 11.43 -23.16 0.56
CA PRO A 385 10.52 -23.32 -0.56
C PRO A 385 10.36 -24.80 -1.00
N ARG A 386 11.35 -25.67 -0.71
CA ARG A 386 11.33 -27.08 -1.14
C ARG A 386 10.27 -27.90 -0.44
N ASP A 387 10.02 -27.63 0.85
CA ASP A 387 9.06 -28.37 1.66
C ASP A 387 7.66 -27.75 1.60
N PHE A 388 7.55 -26.44 1.34
CA PHE A 388 6.30 -25.71 1.45
C PHE A 388 5.65 -25.31 0.13
N ILE A 389 6.34 -25.51 -1.00
CA ILE A 389 5.78 -25.32 -2.34
C ILE A 389 5.66 -26.66 -3.04
N ALA A 390 4.44 -27.07 -3.39
CA ALA A 390 4.21 -28.30 -4.13
C ALA A 390 4.64 -28.17 -5.60
N LYS A 391 5.17 -29.27 -6.15
CA LYS A 391 5.75 -29.35 -7.50
C LYS A 391 4.73 -29.10 -8.62
N ASN A 392 3.51 -29.59 -8.44
CA ASN A 392 2.41 -29.47 -9.40
C ASN A 392 1.10 -29.30 -8.63
N ASN A 393 0.28 -28.39 -9.08
CA ASN A 393 -1.12 -28.33 -8.75
C ASN A 393 -1.87 -28.02 -10.04
N ASP A 394 -2.27 -29.05 -10.76
CA ASP A 394 -3.02 -28.91 -12.02
C ASP A 394 -4.43 -28.36 -11.78
N ASP A 395 -4.89 -28.39 -10.52
CA ASP A 395 -6.21 -27.91 -10.10
C ASP A 395 -6.17 -26.47 -9.53
N PHE A 396 -4.99 -25.84 -9.45
CA PHE A 396 -4.88 -24.48 -8.94
C PHE A 396 -5.52 -23.48 -9.91
N ASN A 397 -6.61 -22.88 -9.46
CA ASN A 397 -7.39 -21.94 -10.26
C ASN A 397 -7.79 -20.74 -9.38
N PRO A 398 -6.95 -19.72 -9.30
CA PRO A 398 -7.24 -18.52 -8.52
C PRO A 398 -8.47 -17.79 -9.08
N PRO A 399 -9.27 -17.10 -8.24
CA PRO A 399 -10.48 -16.44 -8.68
C PRO A 399 -10.19 -15.30 -9.68
N ILE A 400 -10.57 -15.50 -10.93
CA ILE A 400 -10.34 -14.57 -12.05
C ILE A 400 -10.96 -13.19 -11.77
N TRP A 401 -12.14 -13.15 -11.12
CA TRP A 401 -12.80 -11.89 -10.78
C TRP A 401 -11.97 -10.98 -9.86
N LEU A 402 -11.04 -11.56 -9.08
CA LEU A 402 -10.15 -10.83 -8.18
C LEU A 402 -8.78 -10.58 -8.82
N PHE A 403 -8.16 -11.61 -9.37
CA PHE A 403 -6.77 -11.54 -9.84
C PHE A 403 -6.64 -11.24 -11.33
N GLY A 404 -7.76 -11.19 -12.06
CA GLY A 404 -7.75 -11.06 -13.52
C GLY A 404 -7.42 -12.37 -14.24
N GLU A 405 -7.42 -12.30 -15.57
CA GLU A 405 -6.96 -13.39 -16.42
C GLU A 405 -5.43 -13.49 -16.38
N GLU A 406 -4.89 -14.69 -16.66
CA GLU A 406 -3.44 -14.87 -16.79
C GLU A 406 -2.90 -13.95 -17.89
N PRO A 407 -1.93 -13.07 -17.56
CA PRO A 407 -1.39 -12.15 -18.54
C PRO A 407 -0.56 -12.87 -19.61
N GLU A 408 -0.24 -12.17 -20.70
CA GLU A 408 0.67 -12.69 -21.73
C GLU A 408 2.00 -13.15 -21.10
N ARG A 409 2.52 -14.26 -21.59
CA ARG A 409 3.73 -14.88 -21.08
C ARG A 409 4.95 -14.03 -21.39
N SER A 410 5.36 -13.24 -20.41
CA SER A 410 6.56 -12.39 -20.42
C SER A 410 7.79 -13.17 -19.90
N TRP A 411 8.93 -12.48 -19.79
CA TRP A 411 10.13 -13.02 -19.18
C TRP A 411 9.86 -13.64 -17.80
N CYS A 412 9.15 -12.94 -16.91
CA CYS A 412 8.90 -13.42 -15.55
C CYS A 412 8.08 -14.72 -15.50
N TYR A 413 7.18 -14.97 -16.46
CA TYR A 413 6.50 -16.27 -16.55
C TYR A 413 7.50 -17.42 -16.67
N TYR A 414 8.45 -17.30 -17.60
CA TYR A 414 9.43 -18.35 -17.85
C TYR A 414 10.43 -18.46 -16.70
N PHE A 415 10.85 -17.34 -16.14
CA PHE A 415 11.73 -17.30 -14.98
C PHE A 415 11.11 -18.01 -13.77
N GLU A 416 9.87 -17.65 -13.38
CA GLU A 416 9.19 -18.24 -12.23
C GLU A 416 8.97 -19.75 -12.37
N LYS A 417 8.56 -20.19 -13.56
CA LYS A 417 8.42 -21.62 -13.86
C LYS A 417 9.76 -22.36 -13.90
N ALA A 418 10.83 -21.69 -14.36
CA ALA A 418 12.17 -22.25 -14.37
C ALA A 418 12.74 -22.37 -12.95
N ASP A 419 12.55 -21.35 -12.12
CA ASP A 419 13.02 -21.35 -10.74
C ASP A 419 12.26 -22.40 -9.89
N LEU A 420 10.96 -22.61 -10.12
CA LEU A 420 10.20 -23.71 -9.54
C LEU A 420 10.76 -25.07 -9.98
N ALA A 421 11.08 -25.23 -11.27
CA ALA A 421 11.68 -26.48 -11.79
C ALA A 421 13.09 -26.70 -11.20
N ARG A 422 13.90 -25.65 -11.07
CA ARG A 422 15.21 -25.66 -10.40
C ARG A 422 15.13 -26.15 -8.96
N GLN A 423 14.14 -25.68 -8.20
CA GLN A 423 13.91 -26.06 -6.81
C GLN A 423 13.81 -27.58 -6.63
N VAL A 424 13.27 -28.28 -7.63
CA VAL A 424 13.08 -29.75 -7.61
C VAL A 424 14.12 -30.50 -8.43
N GLY A 425 15.10 -29.82 -9.02
CA GLY A 425 16.17 -30.42 -9.81
C GLY A 425 15.74 -30.88 -11.21
N ASP A 426 14.63 -30.38 -11.74
CA ASP A 426 14.16 -30.66 -13.09
C ASP A 426 14.86 -29.75 -14.11
N TRP A 427 16.16 -30.06 -14.32
CA TRP A 427 17.05 -29.27 -15.17
C TRP A 427 16.63 -29.26 -16.63
N GLU A 428 16.03 -30.36 -17.11
CA GLU A 428 15.52 -30.44 -18.46
C GLU A 428 14.36 -29.48 -18.70
N LYS A 429 13.48 -29.32 -17.70
CA LYS A 429 12.39 -28.36 -17.78
C LYS A 429 12.92 -26.94 -17.73
N VAL A 430 13.93 -26.66 -16.89
CA VAL A 430 14.57 -25.33 -16.84
C VAL A 430 15.17 -24.95 -18.19
N THR A 431 15.92 -25.86 -18.83
CA THR A 431 16.51 -25.56 -20.15
C THR A 431 15.47 -25.36 -21.23
N LYS A 432 14.41 -26.16 -21.27
CA LYS A 432 13.30 -25.96 -22.23
C LYS A 432 12.62 -24.60 -22.05
N LEU A 433 12.42 -24.17 -20.81
CA LEU A 433 11.85 -22.85 -20.52
C LEU A 433 12.82 -21.74 -20.93
N GLY A 434 14.13 -21.92 -20.68
CA GLY A 434 15.18 -21.00 -21.11
C GLY A 434 15.25 -20.86 -22.62
N ASP A 435 15.25 -21.97 -23.34
CA ASP A 435 15.28 -21.96 -24.82
C ASP A 435 14.08 -21.18 -25.41
N ILE A 436 12.93 -21.17 -24.74
CA ILE A 436 11.80 -20.33 -25.16
C ILE A 436 12.01 -18.87 -24.71
N ALA A 437 12.40 -18.65 -23.45
CA ALA A 437 12.53 -17.33 -22.86
C ALA A 437 13.55 -16.44 -23.59
N PHE A 438 14.66 -17.02 -24.06
CA PHE A 438 15.67 -16.26 -24.80
C PHE A 438 15.31 -15.97 -26.28
N ASN A 439 14.21 -16.55 -26.77
CA ASN A 439 13.69 -16.30 -28.12
C ASN A 439 12.49 -15.33 -28.14
N ILE A 440 11.99 -14.87 -26.98
CA ILE A 440 10.95 -13.84 -26.93
C ILE A 440 11.56 -12.43 -26.89
N PRO A 441 10.80 -11.38 -27.28
CA PRO A 441 11.31 -10.01 -27.31
C PRO A 441 11.44 -9.35 -25.93
N TYR A 442 11.52 -10.11 -24.86
CA TYR A 442 11.64 -9.65 -23.49
C TYR A 442 12.96 -10.11 -22.89
N ALA A 443 13.61 -9.25 -22.14
CA ALA A 443 14.86 -9.53 -21.45
C ALA A 443 14.67 -9.40 -19.93
N PRO A 444 15.48 -10.10 -19.11
CA PRO A 444 15.46 -9.91 -17.65
C PRO A 444 15.78 -8.47 -17.28
N ALA A 445 15.07 -7.96 -16.29
CA ALA A 445 15.37 -6.66 -15.70
C ALA A 445 16.55 -6.74 -14.73
N ASP A 446 16.70 -7.89 -14.05
CA ASP A 446 17.79 -8.19 -13.14
C ASP A 446 18.69 -9.30 -13.70
N SER A 447 20.00 -9.06 -13.69
CA SER A 447 20.97 -10.07 -14.17
C SER A 447 21.00 -11.34 -13.32
N ALA A 448 20.57 -11.31 -12.07
CA ALA A 448 20.46 -12.51 -11.25
C ALA A 448 19.37 -13.48 -11.75
N GLU A 449 18.44 -13.02 -12.59
CA GLU A 449 17.41 -13.86 -13.21
C GLU A 449 17.98 -14.84 -14.26
N TYR A 450 19.23 -14.67 -14.68
CA TYR A 450 19.92 -15.65 -15.52
C TYR A 450 20.39 -16.90 -14.74
N LEU A 451 20.56 -16.81 -13.42
CA LEU A 451 21.15 -17.89 -12.60
C LEU A 451 20.51 -19.27 -12.78
N PRO A 452 19.18 -19.45 -12.77
CA PRO A 452 18.57 -20.76 -12.96
C PRO A 452 18.93 -21.41 -14.31
N PHE A 453 18.98 -20.59 -15.36
CA PHE A 453 19.24 -21.05 -16.72
C PHE A 453 20.72 -21.42 -16.93
N ILE A 454 21.65 -20.57 -16.44
CA ILE A 454 23.08 -20.85 -16.46
C ILE A 454 23.38 -22.17 -15.76
N GLU A 455 22.81 -22.36 -14.56
CA GLU A 455 22.98 -23.60 -13.82
C GLU A 455 22.46 -24.83 -14.58
N ALA A 456 21.25 -24.72 -15.15
CA ALA A 456 20.64 -25.84 -15.87
C ALA A 456 21.41 -26.20 -17.16
N TYR A 457 21.82 -25.20 -17.94
CA TYR A 457 22.63 -25.45 -19.13
C TYR A 457 23.97 -26.12 -18.79
N ALA A 458 24.65 -25.62 -17.74
CA ALA A 458 25.90 -26.22 -17.29
C ALA A 458 25.71 -27.70 -16.85
N ARG A 459 24.65 -27.99 -16.08
CA ARG A 459 24.33 -29.35 -15.56
C ARG A 459 23.99 -30.31 -16.67
N LEU A 460 23.42 -29.85 -17.77
CA LEU A 460 23.10 -30.69 -18.93
C LEU A 460 24.22 -30.72 -20.00
N GLY A 461 25.42 -30.20 -19.67
CA GLY A 461 26.58 -30.23 -20.55
C GLY A 461 26.56 -29.16 -21.67
N ARG A 462 25.62 -28.22 -21.66
CA ARG A 462 25.54 -27.09 -22.59
C ARG A 462 26.43 -25.92 -22.07
N HIS A 463 27.74 -26.22 -21.94
CA HIS A 463 28.66 -25.29 -21.27
C HIS A 463 28.86 -23.98 -22.02
N GLU A 464 28.88 -24.02 -23.37
CA GLU A 464 29.00 -22.81 -24.20
C GLU A 464 27.80 -21.85 -24.00
N ASP A 465 26.58 -22.40 -23.93
CA ASP A 465 25.38 -21.60 -23.67
C ASP A 465 25.41 -20.99 -22.25
N ALA A 466 25.83 -21.77 -21.26
CA ALA A 466 25.95 -21.31 -19.87
C ALA A 466 27.01 -20.21 -19.74
N GLN A 467 28.14 -20.33 -20.46
CA GLN A 467 29.18 -19.30 -20.49
C GLN A 467 28.65 -18.02 -21.13
N LEU A 468 28.03 -18.12 -22.32
CA LEU A 468 27.47 -16.98 -23.02
C LEU A 468 26.47 -16.19 -22.15
N LEU A 469 25.58 -16.90 -21.45
CA LEU A 469 24.64 -16.25 -20.53
C LEU A 469 25.34 -15.60 -19.34
N THR A 470 26.42 -16.20 -18.83
CA THR A 470 27.23 -15.61 -17.76
C THR A 470 27.87 -14.29 -18.23
N GLU A 471 28.44 -14.27 -19.44
CA GLU A 471 29.04 -13.10 -20.04
C GLU A 471 28.01 -11.96 -20.20
N ILE A 472 26.84 -12.27 -20.78
CA ILE A 472 25.73 -11.33 -20.93
C ILE A 472 25.28 -10.77 -19.58
N ALA A 473 25.15 -11.63 -18.58
CA ALA A 473 24.65 -11.24 -17.25
C ALA A 473 25.63 -10.33 -16.52
N VAL A 474 26.94 -10.62 -16.61
CA VAL A 474 28.01 -9.83 -15.99
C VAL A 474 28.21 -8.51 -16.73
N ASP A 475 28.13 -8.49 -18.05
CA ASP A 475 28.21 -7.23 -18.82
C ASP A 475 27.06 -6.28 -18.46
N LYS A 476 25.87 -6.80 -18.24
CA LYS A 476 24.73 -6.01 -17.79
C LYS A 476 24.88 -5.50 -16.34
N ASN A 477 25.40 -6.35 -15.45
CA ASN A 477 25.59 -6.01 -14.05
C ASN A 477 26.92 -6.59 -13.51
N PRO A 478 28.03 -5.85 -13.62
CA PRO A 478 29.33 -6.28 -13.13
C PRO A 478 29.40 -6.55 -11.63
N ALA A 479 28.49 -5.97 -10.83
CA ALA A 479 28.44 -6.19 -9.38
C ALA A 479 28.08 -7.63 -8.98
N LEU A 480 27.42 -8.38 -9.89
CA LEU A 480 27.09 -9.80 -9.65
C LEU A 480 28.21 -10.79 -10.03
N ARG A 481 29.40 -10.29 -10.37
CA ARG A 481 30.56 -11.12 -10.72
C ARG A 481 30.87 -12.19 -9.66
N THR A 482 30.88 -11.79 -8.39
CA THR A 482 31.10 -12.70 -7.25
C THR A 482 30.01 -13.77 -7.15
N THR A 483 28.76 -13.42 -7.42
CA THR A 483 27.62 -14.36 -7.43
C THR A 483 27.81 -15.43 -8.52
N PHE A 484 28.20 -15.02 -9.72
CA PHE A 484 28.50 -15.97 -10.80
C PHE A 484 29.75 -16.81 -10.52
N CYS A 485 30.78 -16.22 -9.91
CA CYS A 485 31.93 -17.00 -9.43
C CYS A 485 31.50 -18.11 -8.47
N SER A 486 30.69 -17.79 -7.47
CA SER A 486 30.19 -18.77 -6.50
C SER A 486 29.37 -19.88 -7.18
N LEU A 487 28.53 -19.54 -8.15
CA LEU A 487 27.77 -20.52 -8.93
C LEU A 487 28.71 -21.51 -9.65
N TRP A 488 29.69 -21.01 -10.40
CA TRP A 488 30.60 -21.84 -11.15
C TRP A 488 31.52 -22.68 -10.25
N GLN A 489 31.98 -22.14 -9.12
CA GLN A 489 32.74 -22.89 -8.12
C GLN A 489 31.91 -24.03 -7.52
N ARG A 490 30.63 -23.78 -7.21
CA ARG A 490 29.72 -24.81 -6.71
C ARG A 490 29.52 -25.92 -7.74
N LEU A 491 29.29 -25.60 -9.01
CA LEU A 491 29.14 -26.58 -10.09
C LEU A 491 30.42 -27.42 -10.29
N ALA A 492 31.59 -26.80 -10.13
CA ALA A 492 32.88 -27.51 -10.18
C ALA A 492 33.03 -28.47 -9.00
N MET A 493 32.72 -28.04 -7.78
CA MET A 493 32.77 -28.91 -6.58
C MET A 493 31.80 -30.09 -6.67
N GLU A 494 30.65 -29.91 -7.30
CA GLU A 494 29.68 -30.96 -7.56
C GLU A 494 30.12 -31.92 -8.71
N GLY A 495 31.24 -31.65 -9.39
CA GLY A 495 31.76 -32.47 -10.48
C GLY A 495 31.01 -32.32 -11.81
N ILE A 496 30.18 -31.29 -11.96
CA ILE A 496 29.35 -31.05 -13.16
C ILE A 496 30.22 -30.68 -14.37
N LEU A 497 31.34 -29.99 -14.13
CA LEU A 497 32.24 -29.52 -15.22
C LEU A 497 33.21 -30.60 -15.74
N GLY A 498 33.08 -31.85 -15.28
CA GLY A 498 33.95 -32.97 -15.68
C GLY A 498 35.30 -32.96 -14.93
N LYS A 499 36.21 -33.85 -15.36
CA LYS A 499 37.50 -34.04 -14.68
C LYS A 499 38.54 -32.96 -15.01
N SER A 500 38.33 -32.17 -16.05
CA SER A 500 39.23 -31.11 -16.44
C SER A 500 38.64 -29.76 -15.97
N ASN A 501 39.33 -29.10 -15.08
CA ASN A 501 38.96 -27.74 -14.65
C ASN A 501 39.28 -26.66 -15.71
N ALA A 502 39.66 -27.05 -16.94
CA ALA A 502 40.02 -26.10 -17.98
C ALA A 502 38.93 -25.06 -18.25
N PHE A 503 37.69 -25.53 -18.34
CA PHE A 503 36.52 -24.68 -18.56
C PHE A 503 36.27 -23.72 -17.36
N LEU A 504 36.48 -24.23 -16.14
CA LEU A 504 36.37 -23.36 -14.95
C LEU A 504 37.44 -22.24 -14.97
N TYR A 505 38.67 -22.56 -15.39
CA TYR A 505 39.72 -21.55 -15.49
C TYR A 505 39.40 -20.48 -16.55
N GLU A 506 38.82 -20.88 -17.68
CA GLU A 506 38.41 -19.98 -18.73
C GLU A 506 37.31 -19.01 -18.23
N ILE A 507 36.29 -19.52 -17.54
CA ILE A 507 35.25 -18.70 -16.91
C ILE A 507 35.85 -17.79 -15.84
N GLN A 508 36.75 -18.29 -15.01
CA GLN A 508 37.41 -17.49 -13.97
C GLN A 508 38.30 -16.39 -14.54
N ASP A 509 38.95 -16.64 -15.67
CA ASP A 509 39.75 -15.62 -16.39
C ASP A 509 38.84 -14.50 -16.92
N PHE A 510 37.69 -14.86 -17.49
CA PHE A 510 36.65 -13.90 -17.91
C PHE A 510 36.08 -13.10 -16.73
N LEU A 511 35.71 -13.78 -15.65
CA LEU A 511 35.15 -13.15 -14.47
C LEU A 511 36.18 -12.30 -13.71
N GLY A 512 37.48 -12.48 -13.97
CA GLY A 512 38.58 -11.85 -13.24
C GLY A 512 38.80 -12.54 -11.90
N TYR A 513 39.19 -11.77 -10.86
CA TYR A 513 39.42 -12.34 -9.54
C TYR A 513 38.14 -12.93 -8.94
N CYS A 514 38.08 -14.26 -8.87
CA CYS A 514 37.08 -14.96 -8.08
C CYS A 514 37.65 -15.24 -6.69
N PRO A 515 36.98 -14.82 -5.60
CA PRO A 515 37.42 -15.19 -4.26
C PRO A 515 37.54 -16.71 -4.15
N THR A 516 38.59 -17.20 -3.54
CA THR A 516 38.66 -18.62 -3.17
C THR A 516 37.61 -18.89 -2.10
N PRO A 517 36.89 -20.02 -2.20
CA PRO A 517 35.82 -20.36 -1.27
C PRO A 517 36.31 -20.49 0.17
#